data_60a6d5bc05d8f15b145e1c8566f3e01a
#
_entry.id   60a6d5bc05d8f15b145e1c8566f3e01a
#
_cell.length_a   1.000
_cell.length_b   1.000
_cell.length_c   1.000
_cell.angle_alpha   90.00
_cell.angle_beta   90.00
_cell.angle_gamma   90.00
#
_symmetry.space_group_name_H-M   'P 1'
#
loop_
_entity.id
_entity.type
_entity.pdbx_description
1 polymer ?
#
loop_
_entity_poly.entity_id
_entity_poly.type
_entity_poly.pdbx_seq_one_letter_code
_entity_poly.pdbx_strand_id
1 'polypeptide(L)'
;MIVEVGGTVGDIESLPFLEAIRQMRKDVGRRNVLYVHVTWLPQIGATGELKTKPTQHSVKELRGIGIQPDVIILRSDEPIEEETLDKVALFTDVDVHAVIPLRTARSIYEVPLQLERAGLGKLVTRELEIPAAEPDLTDWQELVSRIRAPRPEVEIAIVGKYTELPDAYISVSEALKHAALHHRVEAKVRWIRSEQLERMEPDEIAAELRGVAGVLVPGGFGYRGVEGKVRAIRWAREERVPFLGLCLGLQCAVIEFAREALGTDDANSSEFNVFTEHPVIDLMPDQTDVTDKGGTMRLGLYPARLEEGSKVREAYGAEIAYERHRHRFEVNNTYRERLGEAGMWFSGVSPDGRLVEYIELREHPWFVATQAHPELKSRPNRPHPLFRDFVGAAAARLGLATAPATHSAPSESPAGTPAAQSRGAEPAVAPAAERDA
;
A
#
# COMPACT_ATOMS: atom_id res chain seq x y z
N MET A 1 4.61 -1.73 20.24
CA MET A 1 3.42 -1.76 19.35
C MET A 1 2.75 -0.40 19.44
N ILE A 2 2.30 0.16 18.31
CA ILE A 2 1.46 1.36 18.26
C ILE A 2 0.09 0.92 17.78
N VAL A 3 -0.96 1.29 18.49
CA VAL A 3 -2.36 1.00 18.16
C VAL A 3 -3.08 2.33 17.96
N GLU A 4 -3.83 2.45 16.89
CA GLU A 4 -4.62 3.63 16.57
C GLU A 4 -6.09 3.25 16.51
N VAL A 5 -6.94 4.07 17.13
CA VAL A 5 -8.41 3.98 17.03
C VAL A 5 -8.91 5.28 16.44
N GLY A 6 -9.47 5.20 15.23
CA GLY A 6 -10.01 6.34 14.51
C GLY A 6 -11.41 6.73 14.99
N GLY A 7 -11.90 7.84 14.46
CA GLY A 7 -13.22 8.40 14.77
C GLY A 7 -13.21 9.36 15.97
N THR A 8 -14.38 9.76 16.37
CA THR A 8 -14.59 10.65 17.53
C THR A 8 -14.78 9.83 18.79
N VAL A 9 -14.23 10.29 19.91
CA VAL A 9 -14.46 9.63 21.20
C VAL A 9 -15.96 9.64 21.51
N GLY A 10 -16.51 8.45 21.75
CA GLY A 10 -17.95 8.26 21.95
C GLY A 10 -18.69 7.65 20.75
N ASP A 11 -18.02 7.49 19.60
CA ASP A 11 -18.58 6.76 18.47
C ASP A 11 -18.83 5.30 18.87
N ILE A 12 -20.03 4.80 18.58
CA ILE A 12 -20.51 3.48 19.05
C ILE A 12 -19.60 2.36 18.56
N GLU A 13 -19.13 2.42 17.32
CA GLU A 13 -18.28 1.43 16.68
C GLU A 13 -16.88 1.33 17.31
N SER A 14 -16.41 2.39 17.97
CA SER A 14 -15.08 2.41 18.61
C SER A 14 -15.10 1.93 20.07
N LEU A 15 -16.27 1.88 20.74
CA LEU A 15 -16.37 1.54 22.16
C LEU A 15 -15.75 0.20 22.54
N PRO A 16 -15.90 -0.91 21.80
CA PRO A 16 -15.27 -2.18 22.15
C PRO A 16 -13.73 -2.10 22.15
N PHE A 17 -13.16 -1.32 21.20
CA PHE A 17 -11.72 -1.10 21.13
C PHE A 17 -11.20 -0.24 22.29
N LEU A 18 -11.93 0.80 22.63
CA LEU A 18 -11.60 1.68 23.76
C LEU A 18 -11.66 0.91 25.09
N GLU A 19 -12.66 0.04 25.27
CA GLU A 19 -12.75 -0.82 26.44
C GLU A 19 -11.56 -1.80 26.52
N ALA A 20 -11.17 -2.42 25.41
CA ALA A 20 -10.00 -3.29 25.36
C ALA A 20 -8.71 -2.54 25.71
N ILE A 21 -8.53 -1.32 25.20
CA ILE A 21 -7.39 -0.45 25.47
C ILE A 21 -7.38 -0.05 26.95
N ARG A 22 -8.54 0.28 27.53
CA ARG A 22 -8.66 0.60 28.95
C ARG A 22 -8.21 -0.56 29.84
N GLN A 23 -8.61 -1.78 29.51
CA GLN A 23 -8.22 -2.99 30.25
C GLN A 23 -6.73 -3.30 30.09
N MET A 24 -6.17 -3.09 28.89
CA MET A 24 -4.77 -3.38 28.58
C MET A 24 -3.81 -2.76 29.61
N ARG A 25 -4.04 -1.53 30.05
CA ARG A 25 -3.19 -0.85 31.05
C ARG A 25 -3.12 -1.62 32.37
N LYS A 26 -4.20 -2.29 32.76
CA LYS A 26 -4.23 -3.14 33.96
C LYS A 26 -3.45 -4.43 33.73
N ASP A 27 -3.61 -5.04 32.55
CA ASP A 27 -3.06 -6.35 32.24
C ASP A 27 -1.52 -6.30 32.09
N VAL A 28 -1.00 -5.28 31.42
CA VAL A 28 0.45 -5.17 31.13
C VAL A 28 1.18 -4.21 32.07
N GLY A 29 0.46 -3.44 32.90
CA GLY A 29 1.02 -2.48 33.84
C GLY A 29 1.15 -1.05 33.24
N ARG A 30 1.02 -0.04 34.13
CA ARG A 30 0.97 1.39 33.77
C ARG A 30 2.21 1.87 33.01
N ARG A 31 3.40 1.35 33.31
CA ARG A 31 4.66 1.75 32.66
C ARG A 31 4.84 1.18 31.23
N ASN A 32 3.98 0.25 30.85
CA ASN A 32 4.06 -0.40 29.55
C ASN A 32 3.00 0.10 28.56
N VAL A 33 2.18 1.09 28.95
CA VAL A 33 1.12 1.68 28.10
C VAL A 33 1.10 3.18 28.25
N LEU A 34 1.11 3.88 27.14
CA LEU A 34 0.95 5.33 27.04
C LEU A 34 -0.28 5.65 26.20
N TYR A 35 -1.18 6.46 26.72
CA TYR A 35 -2.38 6.92 26.00
C TYR A 35 -2.12 8.30 25.41
N VAL A 36 -2.09 8.35 24.09
CA VAL A 36 -1.93 9.59 23.32
C VAL A 36 -3.28 9.96 22.71
N HIS A 37 -3.80 11.11 23.06
CA HIS A 37 -5.06 11.61 22.54
C HIS A 37 -4.84 12.73 21.53
N VAL A 38 -5.26 12.52 20.29
CA VAL A 38 -5.15 13.53 19.21
C VAL A 38 -6.44 14.33 19.15
N THR A 39 -6.35 15.65 19.30
CA THR A 39 -7.52 16.54 19.26
C THR A 39 -7.35 17.67 18.27
N TRP A 40 -8.47 18.28 17.91
CA TRP A 40 -8.52 19.45 17.04
C TRP A 40 -8.81 20.71 17.83
N LEU A 41 -8.04 21.77 17.55
CA LEU A 41 -8.20 23.11 18.13
C LEU A 41 -8.70 24.05 17.03
N PRO A 42 -10.03 24.21 16.87
CA PRO A 42 -10.58 25.06 15.83
C PRO A 42 -10.36 26.55 16.09
N GLN A 43 -10.15 27.30 15.03
CA GLN A 43 -10.15 28.75 15.05
C GLN A 43 -11.53 29.30 14.67
N ILE A 44 -12.03 30.28 15.39
CA ILE A 44 -13.22 31.00 14.98
C ILE A 44 -12.84 32.11 13.99
N GLY A 45 -13.30 31.98 12.74
CA GLY A 45 -12.94 32.89 11.65
C GLY A 45 -13.19 34.38 11.94
N ALA A 46 -14.25 34.71 12.70
CA ALA A 46 -14.59 36.09 13.01
C ALA A 46 -13.64 36.78 14.02
N THR A 47 -13.07 36.02 14.94
CA THR A 47 -12.22 36.57 16.04
C THR A 47 -10.75 36.16 15.94
N GLY A 48 -10.42 35.17 15.12
CA GLY A 48 -9.10 34.57 15.07
C GLY A 48 -8.75 33.73 16.32
N GLU A 49 -9.67 33.58 17.26
CA GLU A 49 -9.42 32.90 18.53
C GLU A 49 -9.46 31.38 18.41
N LEU A 50 -8.44 30.70 18.95
CA LEU A 50 -8.43 29.24 19.08
C LEU A 50 -9.32 28.77 20.22
N LYS A 51 -10.18 27.78 19.98
CA LYS A 51 -11.15 27.28 20.94
C LYS A 51 -10.73 25.97 21.58
N THR A 52 -10.47 25.98 22.88
CA THR A 52 -10.03 24.81 23.66
C THR A 52 -11.19 23.92 24.13
N LYS A 53 -12.44 24.39 24.06
CA LYS A 53 -13.61 23.64 24.53
C LYS A 53 -13.80 22.29 23.84
N PRO A 54 -13.65 22.14 22.50
CA PRO A 54 -13.79 20.83 21.85
C PRO A 54 -12.79 19.80 22.42
N THR A 55 -11.53 20.19 22.63
CA THR A 55 -10.52 19.35 23.27
C THR A 55 -10.90 18.95 24.67
N GLN A 56 -11.35 19.92 25.51
CA GLN A 56 -11.79 19.66 26.89
C GLN A 56 -12.94 18.67 26.92
N HIS A 57 -13.92 18.79 26.01
CA HIS A 57 -15.06 17.88 25.90
C HIS A 57 -14.62 16.48 25.46
N SER A 58 -13.78 16.38 24.46
CA SER A 58 -13.23 15.10 23.99
C SER A 58 -12.48 14.33 25.09
N VAL A 59 -11.65 15.02 25.86
CA VAL A 59 -10.96 14.42 27.01
C VAL A 59 -11.94 14.01 28.12
N LYS A 60 -13.00 14.82 28.38
CA LYS A 60 -14.03 14.47 29.33
C LYS A 60 -14.77 13.18 28.95
N GLU A 61 -15.14 13.01 27.68
CA GLU A 61 -15.76 11.79 27.19
C GLU A 61 -14.82 10.58 27.32
N LEU A 62 -13.53 10.74 26.97
CA LEU A 62 -12.52 9.69 27.13
C LEU A 62 -12.35 9.25 28.58
N ARG A 63 -12.37 10.22 29.52
CA ARG A 63 -12.37 9.95 30.96
C ARG A 63 -13.65 9.23 31.42
N GLY A 64 -14.79 9.54 30.81
CA GLY A 64 -16.06 8.86 31.07
C GLY A 64 -16.00 7.37 30.75
N ILE A 65 -15.19 6.98 29.76
CA ILE A 65 -14.91 5.60 29.40
C ILE A 65 -13.86 4.97 30.35
N GLY A 66 -13.18 5.76 31.19
CA GLY A 66 -12.17 5.31 32.13
C GLY A 66 -10.74 5.39 31.59
N ILE A 67 -10.49 6.17 30.55
CA ILE A 67 -9.16 6.43 29.98
C ILE A 67 -8.75 7.87 30.27
N GLN A 68 -7.71 8.08 31.10
CA GLN A 68 -7.03 9.35 31.22
C GLN A 68 -5.90 9.40 30.21
N PRO A 69 -5.86 10.36 29.28
CA PRO A 69 -4.73 10.52 28.38
C PRO A 69 -3.48 10.92 29.14
N ASP A 70 -2.35 10.35 28.76
CA ASP A 70 -1.02 10.74 29.31
C ASP A 70 -0.43 11.87 28.45
N VAL A 71 -0.78 11.93 27.17
CA VAL A 71 -0.32 12.93 26.21
C VAL A 71 -1.49 13.42 25.38
N ILE A 72 -1.54 14.71 25.11
CA ILE A 72 -2.47 15.32 24.16
C ILE A 72 -1.69 15.91 22.99
N ILE A 73 -1.99 15.46 21.76
CA ILE A 73 -1.51 16.12 20.54
C ILE A 73 -2.60 17.09 20.09
N LEU A 74 -2.27 18.37 20.14
CA LEU A 74 -3.21 19.44 19.90
C LEU A 74 -3.02 19.98 18.46
N ARG A 75 -3.85 19.53 17.53
CA ARG A 75 -3.80 19.95 16.11
C ARG A 75 -4.45 21.30 15.91
N SER A 76 -3.79 22.16 15.15
CA SER A 76 -4.33 23.46 14.73
C SER A 76 -3.78 23.87 13.34
N ASP A 77 -4.54 24.66 12.60
CA ASP A 77 -4.03 25.30 11.38
C ASP A 77 -3.12 26.48 11.70
N GLU A 78 -3.32 27.11 12.85
CA GLU A 78 -2.55 28.25 13.31
C GLU A 78 -1.55 27.88 14.41
N PRO A 79 -0.51 28.73 14.64
CA PRO A 79 0.38 28.58 15.78
C PRO A 79 -0.41 28.62 17.11
N ILE A 80 -0.02 27.78 18.05
CA ILE A 80 -0.66 27.69 19.38
C ILE A 80 0.24 28.39 20.41
N GLU A 81 -0.30 29.38 21.09
CA GLU A 81 0.39 30.12 22.12
C GLU A 81 0.50 29.31 23.44
N GLU A 82 1.54 29.58 24.25
CA GLU A 82 1.79 28.88 25.50
C GLU A 82 0.61 28.97 26.49
N GLU A 83 -0.04 30.13 26.60
CA GLU A 83 -1.23 30.31 27.42
C GLU A 83 -2.36 29.34 27.03
N THR A 84 -2.49 29.03 25.75
CA THR A 84 -3.47 28.05 25.27
C THR A 84 -3.09 26.61 25.68
N LEU A 85 -1.80 26.27 25.66
CA LEU A 85 -1.29 24.98 26.12
C LEU A 85 -1.53 24.82 27.63
N ASP A 86 -1.19 25.84 28.43
CA ASP A 86 -1.44 25.84 29.87
C ASP A 86 -2.92 25.68 30.19
N LYS A 87 -3.80 26.36 29.48
CA LYS A 87 -5.24 26.22 29.61
C LYS A 87 -5.73 24.82 29.30
N VAL A 88 -5.23 24.19 28.24
CA VAL A 88 -5.58 22.81 27.91
C VAL A 88 -5.07 21.87 28.98
N ALA A 89 -3.81 21.99 29.42
CA ALA A 89 -3.21 21.20 30.48
C ALA A 89 -4.06 21.24 31.76
N LEU A 90 -4.41 22.44 32.21
CA LEU A 90 -5.21 22.67 33.44
C LEU A 90 -6.59 21.98 33.35
N PHE A 91 -7.32 22.14 32.24
CA PHE A 91 -8.69 21.62 32.13
C PHE A 91 -8.76 20.12 31.74
N THR A 92 -7.65 19.55 31.32
CA THR A 92 -7.58 18.12 30.94
C THR A 92 -6.79 17.28 31.97
N ASP A 93 -6.20 17.92 33.00
CA ASP A 93 -5.39 17.27 34.02
C ASP A 93 -4.25 16.43 33.39
N VAL A 94 -3.58 17.04 32.42
CA VAL A 94 -2.39 16.51 31.75
C VAL A 94 -1.24 17.48 32.01
N ASP A 95 -0.03 16.97 32.21
CA ASP A 95 1.15 17.80 32.36
C ASP A 95 1.32 18.74 31.14
N VAL A 96 1.65 20.02 31.40
CA VAL A 96 1.82 20.99 30.31
C VAL A 96 2.87 20.52 29.28
N HIS A 97 3.91 19.82 29.69
CA HIS A 97 4.93 19.25 28.83
C HIS A 97 4.42 18.06 28.01
N ALA A 98 3.26 17.53 28.34
CA ALA A 98 2.60 16.46 27.60
C ALA A 98 1.46 16.97 26.69
N VAL A 99 1.25 18.29 26.63
CA VAL A 99 0.38 18.94 25.63
C VAL A 99 1.23 19.37 24.43
N ILE A 100 1.22 18.57 23.39
CA ILE A 100 2.11 18.69 22.24
C ILE A 100 1.42 19.47 21.12
N PRO A 101 1.88 20.68 20.77
CA PRO A 101 1.32 21.45 19.67
C PRO A 101 1.72 20.83 18.32
N LEU A 102 0.76 20.68 17.41
CA LEU A 102 0.98 20.17 16.06
C LEU A 102 0.25 21.04 15.05
N ARG A 103 1.00 21.86 14.33
CA ARG A 103 0.43 22.66 13.23
C ARG A 103 0.17 21.79 12.00
N THR A 104 -0.93 22.05 11.30
CA THR A 104 -1.22 21.43 10.01
C THR A 104 -0.05 21.63 9.06
N ALA A 105 0.53 20.50 8.62
CA ALA A 105 1.69 20.50 7.72
C ALA A 105 1.26 20.50 6.26
N ARG A 106 2.10 21.00 5.36
CA ARG A 106 1.89 20.92 3.90
C ARG A 106 1.97 19.47 3.40
N SER A 107 2.78 18.67 4.08
CA SER A 107 2.93 17.24 3.82
C SER A 107 2.93 16.48 5.13
N ILE A 108 2.27 15.31 5.13
CA ILE A 108 2.26 14.40 6.29
C ILE A 108 3.68 13.99 6.72
N TYR A 109 4.65 14.02 5.80
CA TYR A 109 6.05 13.71 6.07
C TYR A 109 6.79 14.79 6.88
N GLU A 110 6.20 15.97 7.06
CA GLU A 110 6.73 17.00 7.95
C GLU A 110 6.35 16.76 9.43
N VAL A 111 5.29 16.00 9.65
CA VAL A 111 4.74 15.74 11.00
C VAL A 111 5.75 15.12 11.96
N PRO A 112 6.55 14.09 11.60
CA PRO A 112 7.56 13.54 12.50
C PRO A 112 8.58 14.58 12.97
N LEU A 113 9.00 15.49 12.08
CA LEU A 113 9.92 16.57 12.46
C LEU A 113 9.29 17.60 13.40
N GLN A 114 7.99 17.88 13.25
CA GLN A 114 7.28 18.78 14.16
C GLN A 114 7.13 18.15 15.55
N LEU A 115 6.71 16.88 15.60
CA LEU A 115 6.53 16.14 16.86
C LEU A 115 7.85 15.99 17.64
N GLU A 116 8.96 15.71 16.93
CA GLU A 116 10.28 15.62 17.57
C GLU A 116 10.74 16.97 18.11
N ARG A 117 10.55 18.07 17.36
CA ARG A 117 10.85 19.44 17.86
C ARG A 117 10.01 19.81 19.07
N ALA A 118 8.77 19.33 19.13
CA ALA A 118 7.88 19.53 20.28
C ALA A 118 8.20 18.60 21.46
N GLY A 119 9.21 17.73 21.34
CA GLY A 119 9.72 16.87 22.41
C GLY A 119 8.95 15.58 22.64
N LEU A 120 8.04 15.19 21.71
CA LEU A 120 7.22 13.97 21.88
C LEU A 120 8.08 12.71 22.01
N GLY A 121 9.14 12.56 21.21
CA GLY A 121 10.03 11.40 21.26
C GLY A 121 10.66 11.21 22.64
N LYS A 122 11.23 12.28 23.21
CA LYS A 122 11.81 12.28 24.55
C LYS A 122 10.78 12.00 25.64
N LEU A 123 9.58 12.55 25.51
CA LEU A 123 8.47 12.31 26.43
C LEU A 123 8.08 10.82 26.44
N VAL A 124 7.82 10.25 25.26
CA VAL A 124 7.41 8.84 25.12
C VAL A 124 8.46 7.88 25.66
N THR A 125 9.74 8.09 25.33
CA THR A 125 10.83 7.21 25.81
C THR A 125 11.02 7.30 27.30
N ARG A 126 10.86 8.48 27.91
CA ARG A 126 10.90 8.69 29.34
C ARG A 126 9.74 7.98 30.05
N GLU A 127 8.51 8.22 29.62
CA GLU A 127 7.30 7.67 30.26
C GLU A 127 7.22 6.15 30.18
N LEU A 128 7.73 5.55 29.09
CA LEU A 128 7.77 4.10 28.90
C LEU A 128 9.09 3.48 29.34
N GLU A 129 10.00 4.25 29.93
CA GLU A 129 11.33 3.79 30.39
C GLU A 129 12.12 3.06 29.29
N ILE A 130 11.98 3.52 28.02
CA ILE A 130 12.67 2.93 26.88
C ILE A 130 14.06 3.55 26.73
N PRO A 131 15.15 2.75 26.82
CA PRO A 131 16.47 3.25 26.50
C PRO A 131 16.52 3.72 25.04
N ALA A 132 16.80 4.99 24.83
CA ALA A 132 16.88 5.56 23.49
C ALA A 132 18.07 6.52 23.38
N ALA A 133 18.77 6.47 22.25
CA ALA A 133 19.72 7.50 21.85
C ALA A 133 18.98 8.70 21.25
N GLU A 134 19.67 9.83 21.10
CA GLU A 134 19.13 10.96 20.34
C GLU A 134 18.86 10.49 18.88
N PRO A 135 17.68 10.83 18.33
CA PRO A 135 17.31 10.37 17.00
C PRO A 135 18.12 11.07 15.90
N ASP A 136 18.67 10.31 14.97
CA ASP A 136 19.18 10.84 13.72
C ASP A 136 18.05 10.99 12.70
N LEU A 137 17.68 12.22 12.40
CA LEU A 137 16.61 12.57 11.45
C LEU A 137 17.17 13.16 10.15
N THR A 138 18.44 13.01 9.86
CA THR A 138 19.10 13.60 8.69
C THR A 138 18.42 13.18 7.40
N ASP A 139 18.23 11.87 7.19
CA ASP A 139 17.55 11.32 6.00
C ASP A 139 16.11 11.83 5.86
N TRP A 140 15.43 12.00 7.00
CA TRP A 140 14.04 12.49 7.01
C TRP A 140 13.95 13.99 6.70
N GLN A 141 14.90 14.78 7.19
CA GLN A 141 15.02 16.20 6.87
C GLN A 141 15.32 16.40 5.39
N GLU A 142 16.21 15.58 4.82
CA GLU A 142 16.52 15.59 3.39
C GLU A 142 15.28 15.22 2.55
N LEU A 143 14.50 14.21 2.93
CA LEU A 143 13.24 13.84 2.30
C LEU A 143 12.26 15.03 2.27
N VAL A 144 12.07 15.69 3.41
CA VAL A 144 11.18 16.86 3.50
C VAL A 144 11.69 18.02 2.66
N SER A 145 13.00 18.21 2.58
CA SER A 145 13.61 19.21 1.69
C SER A 145 13.29 18.93 0.22
N ARG A 146 13.39 17.66 -0.23
CA ARG A 146 13.01 17.23 -1.59
C ARG A 146 11.52 17.45 -1.87
N ILE A 147 10.65 17.21 -0.88
CA ILE A 147 9.21 17.44 -1.01
C ILE A 147 8.88 18.92 -1.26
N ARG A 148 9.62 19.82 -0.63
CA ARG A 148 9.42 21.27 -0.73
C ARG A 148 10.00 21.89 -2.01
N ALA A 149 10.98 21.24 -2.61
CA ALA A 149 11.64 21.74 -3.82
C ALA A 149 10.70 21.64 -5.03
N PRO A 150 10.73 22.61 -5.96
CA PRO A 150 10.06 22.50 -7.26
C PRO A 150 10.61 21.30 -8.04
N ARG A 151 9.73 20.55 -8.70
CA ARG A 151 10.07 19.35 -9.45
C ARG A 151 9.33 19.31 -10.78
N PRO A 152 9.93 18.77 -11.86
CA PRO A 152 9.23 18.53 -13.11
C PRO A 152 8.13 17.48 -12.93
N GLU A 153 7.00 17.68 -13.58
CA GLU A 153 5.87 16.74 -13.53
C GLU A 153 6.10 15.55 -14.47
N VAL A 154 5.71 14.38 -14.01
CA VAL A 154 5.63 13.12 -14.78
C VAL A 154 4.21 12.61 -14.66
N GLU A 155 3.45 12.66 -15.73
CA GLU A 155 2.07 12.22 -15.73
C GLU A 155 1.97 10.72 -15.92
N ILE A 156 1.31 10.03 -14.97
CA ILE A 156 1.11 8.58 -14.97
C ILE A 156 -0.38 8.28 -14.96
N ALA A 157 -0.85 7.51 -15.94
CA ALA A 157 -2.22 7.03 -15.97
C ALA A 157 -2.39 5.83 -15.01
N ILE A 158 -3.35 5.93 -14.09
CA ILE A 158 -3.85 4.76 -13.34
C ILE A 158 -5.16 4.33 -13.97
N VAL A 159 -5.16 3.18 -14.64
CA VAL A 159 -6.34 2.61 -15.30
C VAL A 159 -7.01 1.63 -14.36
N GLY A 160 -8.06 2.07 -13.70
CA GLY A 160 -8.75 1.34 -12.64
C GLY A 160 -10.27 1.46 -12.69
N LYS A 161 -10.95 0.73 -11.83
CA LYS A 161 -12.43 0.78 -11.71
C LYS A 161 -12.96 1.62 -10.54
N TYR A 162 -12.10 1.97 -9.59
CA TYR A 162 -12.47 2.77 -8.41
C TYR A 162 -11.89 4.18 -8.45
N THR A 163 -11.73 4.73 -9.64
CA THR A 163 -11.06 6.03 -9.87
C THR A 163 -11.82 7.23 -9.32
N GLU A 164 -13.13 7.08 -9.05
CA GLU A 164 -13.96 8.10 -8.38
C GLU A 164 -13.70 8.18 -6.87
N LEU A 165 -13.06 7.15 -6.30
CA LEU A 165 -12.69 7.06 -4.89
C LEU A 165 -11.16 6.90 -4.80
N PRO A 166 -10.38 7.99 -4.89
CA PRO A 166 -8.91 7.93 -4.90
C PRO A 166 -8.32 7.15 -3.72
N ASP A 167 -9.01 7.14 -2.58
CA ASP A 167 -8.60 6.40 -1.38
C ASP A 167 -8.56 4.88 -1.60
N ALA A 168 -9.32 4.35 -2.56
CA ALA A 168 -9.25 2.93 -2.93
C ALA A 168 -7.86 2.52 -3.47
N TYR A 169 -7.10 3.48 -3.99
CA TYR A 169 -5.75 3.29 -4.53
C TYR A 169 -4.69 4.09 -3.78
N ILE A 170 -4.95 4.45 -2.51
CA ILE A 170 -4.04 5.30 -1.73
C ILE A 170 -2.62 4.71 -1.65
N SER A 171 -2.48 3.39 -1.43
CA SER A 171 -1.17 2.74 -1.36
C SER A 171 -0.40 2.81 -2.69
N VAL A 172 -1.11 2.70 -3.82
CA VAL A 172 -0.51 2.83 -5.16
C VAL A 172 -0.06 4.27 -5.41
N SER A 173 -0.92 5.25 -5.08
CA SER A 173 -0.61 6.68 -5.20
C SER A 173 0.59 7.09 -4.34
N GLU A 174 0.64 6.61 -3.10
CA GLU A 174 1.78 6.86 -2.21
C GLU A 174 3.06 6.19 -2.73
N ALA A 175 2.98 4.95 -3.23
CA ALA A 175 4.14 4.29 -3.83
C ALA A 175 4.69 5.03 -5.06
N LEU A 176 3.82 5.60 -5.90
CA LEU A 176 4.22 6.48 -7.01
C LEU A 176 4.87 7.76 -6.51
N LYS A 177 4.32 8.41 -5.47
CA LYS A 177 4.92 9.60 -4.85
C LYS A 177 6.29 9.30 -4.26
N HIS A 178 6.45 8.17 -3.57
CA HIS A 178 7.74 7.76 -3.02
C HIS A 178 8.79 7.60 -4.12
N ALA A 179 8.43 6.93 -5.22
CA ALA A 179 9.28 6.75 -6.38
C ALA A 179 9.64 8.08 -7.06
N ALA A 180 8.66 8.96 -7.21
CA ALA A 180 8.85 10.28 -7.78
C ALA A 180 9.81 11.15 -6.95
N LEU A 181 9.69 11.09 -5.62
CA LEU A 181 10.62 11.78 -4.71
C LEU A 181 12.06 11.29 -4.85
N HIS A 182 12.25 10.00 -5.09
CA HIS A 182 13.56 9.42 -5.35
C HIS A 182 14.19 10.02 -6.61
N HIS A 183 13.44 10.13 -7.70
CA HIS A 183 13.90 10.69 -8.98
C HIS A 183 13.83 12.22 -9.05
N ARG A 184 13.43 12.90 -7.97
CA ARG A 184 13.26 14.36 -7.91
C ARG A 184 12.27 14.87 -8.96
N VAL A 185 11.24 14.11 -9.24
CA VAL A 185 10.10 14.47 -10.09
C VAL A 185 8.82 14.51 -9.26
N GLU A 186 7.75 15.00 -9.82
CA GLU A 186 6.41 14.98 -9.23
C GLU A 186 5.51 14.04 -10.04
N ALA A 187 5.03 12.96 -9.42
CA ALA A 187 4.08 12.08 -10.07
C ALA A 187 2.70 12.72 -10.07
N LYS A 188 2.21 13.05 -11.27
CA LYS A 188 0.84 13.52 -11.49
C LYS A 188 -0.02 12.36 -11.95
N VAL A 189 -1.00 11.98 -11.15
CA VAL A 189 -1.87 10.86 -11.48
C VAL A 189 -3.03 11.32 -12.34
N ARG A 190 -3.14 10.74 -13.57
CA ARG A 190 -4.33 10.78 -14.40
C ARG A 190 -5.18 9.55 -14.10
N TRP A 191 -6.32 9.77 -13.48
CA TRP A 191 -7.28 8.72 -13.17
C TRP A 191 -8.10 8.38 -14.41
N ILE A 192 -7.99 7.13 -14.89
CA ILE A 192 -8.73 6.64 -16.05
C ILE A 192 -9.65 5.51 -15.64
N ARG A 193 -10.92 5.68 -15.91
CA ARG A 193 -11.95 4.72 -15.64
C ARG A 193 -11.92 3.61 -16.67
N SER A 194 -11.59 2.38 -16.26
CA SER A 194 -11.41 1.27 -17.18
C SER A 194 -12.68 0.94 -17.98
N GLU A 195 -13.89 1.09 -17.38
CA GLU A 195 -15.15 0.85 -18.07
C GLU A 195 -15.43 1.86 -19.19
N GLN A 196 -14.84 3.04 -19.17
CA GLN A 196 -14.95 4.00 -20.27
C GLN A 196 -14.16 3.51 -21.48
N LEU A 197 -12.96 2.98 -21.26
CA LEU A 197 -12.11 2.44 -22.33
C LEU A 197 -12.72 1.22 -23.03
N GLU A 198 -13.61 0.47 -22.36
CA GLU A 198 -14.32 -0.66 -22.98
C GLU A 198 -15.20 -0.23 -24.16
N ARG A 199 -15.68 1.01 -24.16
CA ARG A 199 -16.63 1.56 -25.13
C ARG A 199 -15.97 2.44 -26.18
N MET A 200 -14.68 2.73 -26.03
CA MET A 200 -13.93 3.62 -26.92
C MET A 200 -13.34 2.83 -28.08
N GLU A 201 -13.24 3.47 -29.24
CA GLU A 201 -12.46 2.96 -30.35
C GLU A 201 -10.95 3.15 -30.10
N PRO A 202 -10.05 2.41 -30.79
CA PRO A 202 -8.60 2.49 -30.56
C PRO A 202 -8.04 3.93 -30.61
N ASP A 203 -8.50 4.75 -31.57
CA ASP A 203 -8.06 6.13 -31.71
C ASP A 203 -8.51 7.02 -30.53
N GLU A 204 -9.68 6.74 -29.96
CA GLU A 204 -10.18 7.44 -28.77
C GLU A 204 -9.37 7.06 -27.53
N ILE A 205 -8.99 5.78 -27.38
CA ILE A 205 -8.09 5.32 -26.31
C ILE A 205 -6.72 5.99 -26.44
N ALA A 206 -6.17 6.03 -27.68
CA ALA A 206 -4.91 6.72 -27.93
C ALA A 206 -4.99 8.22 -27.60
N ALA A 207 -6.14 8.87 -27.86
CA ALA A 207 -6.37 10.27 -27.50
C ALA A 207 -6.45 10.46 -25.97
N GLU A 208 -7.15 9.59 -25.27
CA GLU A 208 -7.31 9.61 -23.80
C GLU A 208 -5.98 9.39 -23.07
N LEU A 209 -5.13 8.50 -23.59
CA LEU A 209 -3.81 8.17 -23.03
C LEU A 209 -2.68 9.06 -23.57
N ARG A 210 -2.98 10.00 -24.48
CA ARG A 210 -1.96 10.88 -25.09
C ARG A 210 -1.24 11.69 -24.01
N GLY A 211 0.08 11.71 -24.11
CA GLY A 211 0.96 12.53 -23.26
C GLY A 211 1.31 11.89 -21.91
N VAL A 212 0.70 10.77 -21.51
CA VAL A 212 1.14 10.08 -20.30
C VAL A 212 2.52 9.47 -20.49
N ALA A 213 3.34 9.57 -19.46
CA ALA A 213 4.71 9.04 -19.46
C ALA A 213 4.76 7.57 -19.02
N GLY A 214 3.71 7.08 -18.36
CA GLY A 214 3.59 5.70 -17.92
C GLY A 214 2.14 5.29 -17.68
N VAL A 215 1.86 3.98 -17.77
CA VAL A 215 0.54 3.39 -17.50
C VAL A 215 0.69 2.39 -16.35
N LEU A 216 -0.17 2.51 -15.35
CA LEU A 216 -0.26 1.58 -14.22
C LEU A 216 -1.66 0.97 -14.17
N VAL A 217 -1.72 -0.38 -14.13
CA VAL A 217 -2.98 -1.11 -13.91
C VAL A 217 -2.92 -1.76 -12.53
N PRO A 218 -3.71 -1.27 -11.57
CA PRO A 218 -3.71 -1.76 -10.20
C PRO A 218 -4.45 -3.08 -10.03
N GLY A 219 -4.31 -3.69 -8.87
CA GLY A 219 -5.09 -4.83 -8.42
C GLY A 219 -6.60 -4.56 -8.36
N GLY A 220 -7.37 -5.63 -8.31
CA GLY A 220 -8.83 -5.59 -8.22
C GLY A 220 -9.44 -6.98 -8.33
N PHE A 221 -10.77 -7.08 -8.19
CA PHE A 221 -11.52 -8.33 -8.27
C PHE A 221 -12.70 -8.21 -9.23
N GLY A 222 -13.07 -9.34 -9.86
CA GLY A 222 -14.22 -9.45 -10.74
C GLY A 222 -14.03 -8.81 -12.12
N TYR A 223 -14.95 -9.08 -13.02
CA TYR A 223 -14.85 -8.88 -14.47
C TYR A 223 -15.01 -7.42 -14.93
N ARG A 224 -15.62 -6.56 -14.13
CA ARG A 224 -15.94 -5.17 -14.50
C ARG A 224 -14.69 -4.37 -14.87
N GLY A 225 -14.67 -3.77 -16.06
CA GLY A 225 -13.57 -2.92 -16.52
C GLY A 225 -12.32 -3.69 -16.98
N VAL A 226 -12.37 -5.01 -17.10
CA VAL A 226 -11.23 -5.83 -17.53
C VAL A 226 -10.83 -5.53 -18.98
N GLU A 227 -11.80 -5.47 -19.90
CA GLU A 227 -11.51 -5.21 -21.31
C GLU A 227 -10.88 -3.83 -21.52
N GLY A 228 -11.33 -2.82 -20.79
CA GLY A 228 -10.70 -1.49 -20.83
C GLY A 228 -9.25 -1.48 -20.34
N LYS A 229 -8.94 -2.30 -19.32
CA LYS A 229 -7.55 -2.50 -18.87
C LYS A 229 -6.72 -3.19 -19.94
N VAL A 230 -7.22 -4.27 -20.52
CA VAL A 230 -6.57 -5.00 -21.62
C VAL A 230 -6.26 -4.05 -22.79
N ARG A 231 -7.19 -3.19 -23.18
CA ARG A 231 -6.98 -2.19 -24.25
C ARG A 231 -5.94 -1.14 -23.90
N ALA A 232 -5.93 -0.66 -22.66
CA ALA A 232 -4.91 0.29 -22.20
C ALA A 232 -3.51 -0.34 -22.14
N ILE A 233 -3.43 -1.63 -21.77
CA ILE A 233 -2.18 -2.40 -21.76
C ILE A 233 -1.66 -2.60 -23.18
N ARG A 234 -2.56 -2.95 -24.13
CA ARG A 234 -2.21 -3.05 -25.55
C ARG A 234 -1.60 -1.75 -26.06
N TRP A 235 -2.28 -0.64 -25.82
CA TRP A 235 -1.78 0.67 -26.21
C TRP A 235 -0.40 0.97 -25.60
N ALA A 236 -0.22 0.71 -24.32
CA ALA A 236 1.07 0.94 -23.65
C ALA A 236 2.18 0.07 -24.24
N ARG A 237 1.90 -1.18 -24.58
CA ARG A 237 2.84 -2.11 -25.21
C ARG A 237 3.23 -1.66 -26.63
N GLU A 238 2.24 -1.33 -27.47
CA GLU A 238 2.45 -0.93 -28.87
C GLU A 238 3.16 0.42 -28.97
N GLU A 239 2.76 1.40 -28.17
CA GLU A 239 3.35 2.75 -28.12
C GLU A 239 4.65 2.82 -27.27
N ARG A 240 5.10 1.68 -26.78
CA ARG A 240 6.32 1.56 -25.93
C ARG A 240 6.31 2.51 -24.73
N VAL A 241 5.14 2.73 -24.15
CA VAL A 241 4.96 3.52 -22.92
C VAL A 241 5.23 2.64 -21.72
N PRO A 242 6.10 3.06 -20.79
CA PRO A 242 6.35 2.32 -19.55
C PRO A 242 5.06 1.82 -18.89
N PHE A 243 5.03 0.52 -18.58
CA PHE A 243 3.87 -0.16 -18.00
C PHE A 243 4.23 -0.87 -16.70
N LEU A 244 3.35 -0.74 -15.70
CA LEU A 244 3.41 -1.51 -14.45
C LEU A 244 2.04 -2.13 -14.15
N GLY A 245 1.99 -3.47 -14.09
CA GLY A 245 0.79 -4.24 -13.73
C GLY A 245 0.90 -4.83 -12.32
N LEU A 246 -0.14 -4.65 -11.50
CA LEU A 246 -0.17 -5.17 -10.12
C LEU A 246 -1.33 -6.16 -9.97
N CYS A 247 -1.08 -7.38 -9.51
CA CYS A 247 -2.06 -8.42 -9.25
C CYS A 247 -2.98 -8.65 -10.47
N LEU A 248 -4.22 -8.15 -10.46
CA LEU A 248 -5.10 -8.17 -11.64
C LEU A 248 -4.45 -7.51 -12.87
N GLY A 249 -3.58 -6.51 -12.68
CA GLY A 249 -2.84 -5.87 -13.77
C GLY A 249 -1.88 -6.82 -14.48
N LEU A 250 -1.24 -7.76 -13.77
CA LEU A 250 -0.47 -8.85 -14.39
C LEU A 250 -1.39 -9.77 -15.18
N GLN A 251 -2.52 -10.17 -14.60
CA GLN A 251 -3.47 -11.09 -15.27
C GLN A 251 -4.02 -10.47 -16.55
N CYS A 252 -4.40 -9.19 -16.52
CA CYS A 252 -4.81 -8.46 -17.74
C CYS A 252 -3.69 -8.36 -18.78
N ALA A 253 -2.43 -8.21 -18.36
CA ALA A 253 -1.29 -8.17 -19.28
C ALA A 253 -1.03 -9.52 -19.94
N VAL A 254 -1.19 -10.62 -19.20
CA VAL A 254 -1.11 -11.99 -19.77
C VAL A 254 -2.26 -12.22 -20.77
N ILE A 255 -3.49 -11.82 -20.44
CA ILE A 255 -4.65 -11.93 -21.33
C ILE A 255 -4.41 -11.14 -22.62
N GLU A 256 -3.97 -9.89 -22.51
CA GLU A 256 -3.68 -9.02 -23.64
C GLU A 256 -2.66 -9.65 -24.60
N PHE A 257 -1.52 -10.05 -24.05
CA PHE A 257 -0.43 -10.63 -24.81
C PHE A 257 -0.81 -11.99 -25.40
N ALA A 258 -1.56 -12.81 -24.66
CA ALA A 258 -2.03 -14.11 -25.14
C ALA A 258 -2.97 -13.98 -26.33
N ARG A 259 -3.84 -12.99 -26.37
CA ARG A 259 -4.72 -12.74 -27.53
C ARG A 259 -3.93 -12.54 -28.81
N GLU A 260 -2.84 -11.79 -28.75
CA GLU A 260 -1.95 -11.61 -29.90
C GLU A 260 -1.17 -12.89 -30.22
N ALA A 261 -0.53 -13.49 -29.24
CA ALA A 261 0.30 -14.69 -29.41
C ALA A 261 -0.47 -15.93 -29.89
N LEU A 262 -1.75 -16.05 -29.52
CA LEU A 262 -2.63 -17.14 -29.94
C LEU A 262 -3.45 -16.81 -31.18
N GLY A 263 -3.53 -15.53 -31.60
CA GLY A 263 -4.32 -15.06 -32.70
C GLY A 263 -5.83 -15.19 -32.46
N THR A 264 -6.28 -14.94 -31.22
CA THR A 264 -7.68 -15.09 -30.82
C THR A 264 -8.06 -14.03 -29.76
N ASP A 265 -9.28 -13.54 -29.82
CA ASP A 265 -9.82 -12.64 -28.81
C ASP A 265 -10.40 -13.38 -27.57
N ASP A 266 -10.47 -14.72 -27.62
CA ASP A 266 -11.08 -15.54 -26.56
C ASP A 266 -10.13 -15.84 -25.39
N ALA A 267 -8.82 -15.56 -25.49
CA ALA A 267 -7.93 -15.75 -24.34
C ALA A 267 -8.38 -14.88 -23.16
N ASN A 268 -8.61 -15.53 -21.99
CA ASN A 268 -9.23 -14.89 -20.85
C ASN A 268 -8.84 -15.56 -19.52
N SER A 269 -9.38 -15.04 -18.43
CA SER A 269 -9.41 -15.70 -17.13
C SER A 269 -10.70 -16.51 -16.96
N SER A 270 -10.61 -17.70 -16.39
CA SER A 270 -11.78 -18.49 -15.99
C SER A 270 -12.61 -17.82 -14.87
N GLU A 271 -12.06 -16.80 -14.18
CA GLU A 271 -12.82 -15.93 -13.28
C GLU A 271 -13.83 -15.06 -14.03
N PHE A 272 -13.47 -14.58 -15.22
CA PHE A 272 -14.27 -13.60 -15.97
C PHE A 272 -15.14 -14.26 -17.03
N ASN A 273 -14.63 -15.32 -17.66
CA ASN A 273 -15.34 -16.12 -18.63
C ASN A 273 -15.04 -17.62 -18.41
N VAL A 274 -15.97 -18.30 -17.77
CA VAL A 274 -15.85 -19.76 -17.47
C VAL A 274 -15.93 -20.64 -18.73
N PHE A 275 -16.34 -20.07 -19.87
CA PHE A 275 -16.47 -20.76 -21.15
C PHE A 275 -15.33 -20.46 -22.13
N THR A 276 -14.30 -19.71 -21.70
CA THR A 276 -13.16 -19.43 -22.58
C THR A 276 -12.47 -20.73 -23.02
N GLU A 277 -12.17 -20.87 -24.29
CA GLU A 277 -11.37 -21.99 -24.83
C GLU A 277 -9.89 -21.84 -24.46
N HIS A 278 -9.46 -20.63 -24.10
CA HIS A 278 -8.09 -20.30 -23.72
C HIS A 278 -8.00 -19.66 -22.33
N PRO A 279 -8.19 -20.43 -21.23
CA PRO A 279 -8.07 -19.94 -19.85
C PRO A 279 -6.60 -19.73 -19.49
N VAL A 280 -6.00 -18.62 -19.96
CA VAL A 280 -4.59 -18.28 -19.71
C VAL A 280 -4.34 -17.84 -18.26
N ILE A 281 -5.41 -17.46 -17.57
CA ILE A 281 -5.47 -17.25 -16.11
C ILE A 281 -6.54 -18.20 -15.56
N ASP A 282 -6.16 -19.04 -14.59
CA ASP A 282 -7.05 -20.09 -14.08
C ASP A 282 -6.79 -20.40 -12.61
N LEU A 283 -7.67 -21.20 -12.02
CA LEU A 283 -7.45 -21.79 -10.70
C LEU A 283 -6.34 -22.85 -10.78
N MET A 284 -5.52 -22.92 -9.76
CA MET A 284 -4.58 -24.02 -9.64
C MET A 284 -5.31 -25.34 -9.34
N PRO A 285 -4.83 -26.49 -9.84
CA PRO A 285 -5.49 -27.79 -9.66
C PRO A 285 -5.80 -28.14 -8.20
N ASP A 286 -4.94 -27.75 -7.28
CA ASP A 286 -5.10 -27.96 -5.84
C ASP A 286 -6.14 -27.01 -5.18
N GLN A 287 -6.74 -26.10 -5.95
CA GLN A 287 -7.78 -25.17 -5.50
C GLN A 287 -9.18 -25.49 -6.07
N THR A 288 -9.28 -26.44 -6.99
CA THR A 288 -10.53 -26.75 -7.70
C THR A 288 -11.56 -27.47 -6.84
N ASP A 289 -11.13 -28.23 -5.84
CA ASP A 289 -12.01 -29.05 -4.99
C ASP A 289 -12.41 -28.40 -3.65
N VAL A 290 -12.03 -27.13 -3.44
CA VAL A 290 -12.29 -26.45 -2.17
C VAL A 290 -13.61 -25.71 -2.20
N THR A 291 -14.59 -26.19 -1.47
CA THR A 291 -15.93 -25.59 -1.32
C THR A 291 -15.93 -24.33 -0.43
N ASP A 292 -14.99 -24.21 0.49
CA ASP A 292 -14.88 -23.07 1.40
C ASP A 292 -13.95 -21.99 0.82
N LYS A 293 -14.56 -21.04 0.11
CA LYS A 293 -13.84 -20.00 -0.67
C LYS A 293 -12.89 -19.11 0.14
N GLY A 294 -13.03 -19.04 1.47
CA GLY A 294 -12.19 -18.21 2.35
C GLY A 294 -10.78 -18.74 2.56
N GLY A 295 -10.56 -20.06 2.44
CA GLY A 295 -9.29 -20.74 2.77
C GLY A 295 -8.32 -20.94 1.60
N THR A 296 -8.71 -20.63 0.35
CA THR A 296 -7.94 -20.95 -0.87
C THR A 296 -7.16 -19.77 -1.45
N MET A 297 -7.30 -18.58 -0.87
CA MET A 297 -6.62 -17.38 -1.35
C MET A 297 -5.15 -17.42 -0.92
N ARG A 298 -4.23 -17.16 -1.85
CA ARG A 298 -2.84 -16.83 -1.48
C ARG A 298 -2.85 -15.48 -0.77
N LEU A 299 -2.60 -15.53 0.53
CA LEU A 299 -2.65 -14.37 1.41
C LEU A 299 -1.38 -14.28 2.25
N GLY A 300 -0.72 -13.13 2.23
CA GLY A 300 0.49 -12.87 3.01
C GLY A 300 1.75 -12.77 2.19
N LEU A 301 2.90 -12.98 2.83
CA LEU A 301 4.23 -12.80 2.27
C LEU A 301 4.73 -14.10 1.62
N TYR A 302 5.09 -14.05 0.34
CA TYR A 302 5.62 -15.20 -0.41
C TYR A 302 6.93 -14.84 -1.12
N PRO A 303 7.87 -15.80 -1.23
CA PRO A 303 9.10 -15.64 -1.99
C PRO A 303 8.86 -15.84 -3.49
N ALA A 304 9.64 -15.12 -4.29
CA ALA A 304 9.79 -15.32 -5.71
C ALA A 304 11.27 -15.35 -6.08
N ARG A 305 11.68 -16.34 -6.89
CA ARG A 305 13.02 -16.40 -7.48
C ARG A 305 13.01 -15.60 -8.77
N LEU A 306 13.95 -14.66 -8.88
CA LEU A 306 14.06 -13.73 -10.00
C LEU A 306 15.13 -14.19 -10.99
N GLU A 307 14.79 -14.19 -12.28
CA GLU A 307 15.68 -14.63 -13.35
C GLU A 307 16.80 -13.62 -13.60
N GLU A 308 18.01 -14.12 -13.86
CA GLU A 308 19.19 -13.32 -14.11
C GLU A 308 19.04 -12.47 -15.38
N GLY A 309 19.49 -11.20 -15.33
CA GLY A 309 19.37 -10.24 -16.42
C GLY A 309 17.97 -9.68 -16.63
N SER A 310 16.99 -10.01 -15.76
CA SER A 310 15.67 -9.41 -15.80
C SER A 310 15.66 -8.01 -15.17
N LYS A 311 14.80 -7.12 -15.69
CA LYS A 311 14.58 -5.79 -15.11
C LYS A 311 14.11 -5.87 -13.65
N VAL A 312 13.30 -6.89 -13.34
CA VAL A 312 12.88 -7.15 -11.97
C VAL A 312 14.06 -7.48 -11.08
N ARG A 313 14.95 -8.40 -11.49
CA ARG A 313 16.14 -8.74 -10.69
C ARG A 313 17.08 -7.56 -10.52
N GLU A 314 17.27 -6.77 -11.57
CA GLU A 314 18.05 -5.52 -11.50
C GLU A 314 17.41 -4.52 -10.53
N ALA A 315 16.08 -4.34 -10.59
CA ALA A 315 15.38 -3.45 -9.70
C ALA A 315 15.52 -3.83 -8.22
N TYR A 316 15.33 -5.11 -7.89
CA TYR A 316 15.46 -5.60 -6.51
C TYR A 316 16.93 -5.70 -6.05
N GLY A 317 17.87 -5.92 -6.96
CA GLY A 317 19.27 -6.19 -6.62
C GLY A 317 19.47 -7.50 -5.85
N ALA A 318 18.54 -8.45 -5.98
CA ALA A 318 18.52 -9.71 -5.23
C ALA A 318 17.97 -10.85 -6.09
N GLU A 319 18.38 -12.08 -5.77
CA GLU A 319 17.87 -13.28 -6.44
C GLU A 319 16.46 -13.66 -5.99
N ILE A 320 16.11 -13.38 -4.74
CA ILE A 320 14.82 -13.70 -4.15
C ILE A 320 14.15 -12.41 -3.66
N ALA A 321 12.93 -12.19 -4.13
CA ALA A 321 12.05 -11.15 -3.64
C ALA A 321 10.96 -11.76 -2.74
N TYR A 322 10.55 -11.02 -1.71
CA TYR A 322 9.43 -11.40 -0.84
C TYR A 322 8.35 -10.36 -0.96
N GLU A 323 7.18 -10.75 -1.48
CA GLU A 323 6.08 -9.81 -1.69
C GLU A 323 4.76 -10.30 -1.11
N ARG A 324 3.84 -9.36 -0.83
CA ARG A 324 2.52 -9.66 -0.31
C ARG A 324 1.57 -10.02 -1.44
N HIS A 325 0.80 -11.08 -1.24
CA HIS A 325 -0.19 -11.59 -2.17
C HIS A 325 -1.59 -11.54 -1.58
N ARG A 326 -2.58 -11.35 -2.46
CA ARG A 326 -4.00 -11.48 -2.16
C ARG A 326 -4.76 -11.81 -3.44
N HIS A 327 -4.68 -13.06 -3.87
CA HIS A 327 -5.36 -13.53 -5.09
C HIS A 327 -5.60 -15.03 -5.04
N ARG A 328 -6.42 -15.54 -5.96
CA ARG A 328 -6.75 -16.96 -6.12
C ARG A 328 -6.35 -17.49 -7.47
N PHE A 329 -6.53 -16.68 -8.53
CA PHE A 329 -6.24 -17.04 -9.90
C PHE A 329 -4.76 -16.78 -10.22
N GLU A 330 -4.21 -17.67 -11.04
CA GLU A 330 -2.79 -17.70 -11.41
C GLU A 330 -2.62 -17.83 -12.91
N VAL A 331 -1.43 -17.54 -13.42
CA VAL A 331 -1.08 -17.81 -14.81
C VAL A 331 -1.12 -19.32 -15.06
N ASN A 332 -1.87 -19.77 -16.07
CA ASN A 332 -2.00 -21.17 -16.41
C ASN A 332 -0.71 -21.68 -17.07
N ASN A 333 -0.07 -22.63 -16.42
CA ASN A 333 1.22 -23.19 -16.86
C ASN A 333 1.18 -23.82 -18.27
N THR A 334 0.01 -24.27 -18.72
CA THR A 334 -0.18 -24.86 -20.05
C THR A 334 0.20 -23.90 -21.19
N TYR A 335 0.08 -22.59 -20.93
CA TYR A 335 0.36 -21.55 -21.93
C TYR A 335 1.77 -20.96 -21.83
N ARG A 336 2.55 -21.26 -20.77
CA ARG A 336 3.84 -20.61 -20.52
C ARG A 336 4.85 -20.77 -21.66
N GLU A 337 4.97 -21.99 -22.22
CA GLU A 337 5.90 -22.25 -23.31
C GLU A 337 5.54 -21.41 -24.54
N ARG A 338 4.28 -21.47 -24.97
CA ARG A 338 3.80 -20.75 -26.15
C ARG A 338 3.91 -19.23 -26.02
N LEU A 339 3.55 -18.68 -24.83
CA LEU A 339 3.70 -17.26 -24.55
C LEU A 339 5.17 -16.84 -24.47
N GLY A 340 6.03 -17.73 -23.96
CA GLY A 340 7.48 -17.51 -23.90
C GLY A 340 8.10 -17.45 -25.30
N GLU A 341 7.73 -18.35 -26.18
CA GLU A 341 8.15 -18.35 -27.59
C GLU A 341 7.70 -17.08 -28.33
N ALA A 342 6.53 -16.55 -27.98
CA ALA A 342 6.02 -15.29 -28.52
C ALA A 342 6.71 -14.04 -27.95
N GLY A 343 7.56 -14.16 -26.92
CA GLY A 343 8.37 -13.08 -26.38
C GLY A 343 8.01 -12.61 -24.98
N MET A 344 7.03 -13.21 -24.29
CA MET A 344 6.78 -12.94 -22.88
C MET A 344 7.84 -13.61 -22.01
N TRP A 345 8.47 -12.86 -21.14
CA TRP A 345 9.44 -13.41 -20.21
C TRP A 345 8.84 -13.57 -18.83
N PHE A 346 8.80 -14.79 -18.33
CA PHE A 346 8.42 -15.10 -16.95
C PHE A 346 9.64 -14.88 -16.05
N SER A 347 9.87 -13.63 -15.70
CA SER A 347 11.10 -13.15 -15.05
C SER A 347 11.16 -13.40 -13.55
N GLY A 348 10.08 -13.92 -12.97
CA GLY A 348 10.08 -14.37 -11.58
C GLY A 348 9.03 -15.44 -11.36
N VAL A 349 9.41 -16.47 -10.61
CA VAL A 349 8.55 -17.62 -10.31
C VAL A 349 8.66 -17.99 -8.83
N SER A 350 7.66 -18.71 -8.31
CA SER A 350 7.76 -19.34 -6.99
C SER A 350 9.01 -20.23 -6.90
N PRO A 351 9.57 -20.49 -5.70
CA PRO A 351 10.80 -21.28 -5.57
C PRO A 351 10.73 -22.69 -6.17
N ASP A 352 9.52 -23.28 -6.20
CA ASP A 352 9.25 -24.57 -6.86
C ASP A 352 9.02 -24.47 -8.38
N GLY A 353 9.03 -23.24 -8.93
CA GLY A 353 8.85 -22.94 -10.35
C GLY A 353 7.42 -23.05 -10.86
N ARG A 354 6.44 -23.39 -10.01
CA ARG A 354 5.05 -23.65 -10.40
C ARG A 354 4.25 -22.40 -10.68
N LEU A 355 4.47 -21.29 -9.94
CA LEU A 355 3.68 -20.08 -10.02
C LEU A 355 4.47 -18.97 -10.67
N VAL A 356 3.81 -18.21 -11.55
CA VAL A 356 4.38 -17.03 -12.19
C VAL A 356 4.13 -15.82 -11.30
N GLU A 357 5.20 -15.19 -10.85
CA GLU A 357 5.16 -14.02 -9.96
C GLU A 357 5.41 -12.71 -10.69
N TYR A 358 6.22 -12.78 -11.77
CA TYR A 358 6.58 -11.60 -12.58
C TYR A 358 6.62 -11.96 -14.06
N ILE A 359 6.17 -11.01 -14.88
CA ILE A 359 6.32 -11.05 -16.34
C ILE A 359 6.96 -9.77 -16.85
N GLU A 360 7.71 -9.89 -17.93
CA GLU A 360 8.35 -8.79 -18.66
C GLU A 360 8.28 -8.96 -20.16
N LEU A 361 8.43 -7.85 -20.90
CA LEU A 361 8.78 -7.83 -22.32
C LEU A 361 10.20 -7.25 -22.45
N ARG A 362 11.14 -8.08 -22.94
CA ARG A 362 12.58 -7.73 -23.00
C ARG A 362 12.87 -6.48 -23.83
N GLU A 363 12.26 -6.41 -25.00
CA GLU A 363 12.47 -5.33 -25.96
C GLU A 363 11.74 -4.03 -25.60
N HIS A 364 10.85 -4.07 -24.59
CA HIS A 364 10.12 -2.88 -24.14
C HIS A 364 10.97 -2.09 -23.14
N PRO A 365 10.97 -0.73 -23.18
CA PRO A 365 11.72 0.09 -22.23
C PRO A 365 11.46 -0.29 -20.76
N TRP A 366 10.20 -0.43 -20.40
CA TRP A 366 9.74 -0.95 -19.11
C TRP A 366 8.33 -1.52 -19.28
N PHE A 367 8.21 -2.83 -19.38
CA PHE A 367 6.94 -3.54 -19.32
C PHE A 367 7.09 -4.65 -18.31
N VAL A 368 6.63 -4.38 -17.10
CA VAL A 368 6.77 -5.28 -15.96
C VAL A 368 5.42 -5.42 -15.28
N ALA A 369 5.07 -6.65 -14.93
CA ALA A 369 3.91 -6.87 -14.08
C ALA A 369 4.20 -7.94 -13.01
N THR A 370 3.53 -7.82 -11.88
CA THR A 370 3.66 -8.75 -10.73
C THR A 370 2.30 -9.21 -10.25
N GLN A 371 2.23 -10.48 -9.81
CA GLN A 371 1.04 -11.03 -9.17
C GLN A 371 0.86 -10.49 -7.73
N ALA A 372 1.90 -9.91 -7.17
CA ALA A 372 1.93 -9.37 -5.82
C ALA A 372 1.38 -7.93 -5.70
N HIS A 373 1.41 -7.43 -4.47
CA HIS A 373 1.04 -6.06 -4.07
C HIS A 373 2.25 -5.29 -3.49
N PRO A 374 3.22 -4.90 -4.35
CA PRO A 374 4.43 -4.18 -3.91
C PRO A 374 4.15 -2.80 -3.33
N GLU A 375 3.01 -2.18 -3.68
CA GLU A 375 2.57 -0.89 -3.14
C GLU A 375 2.50 -0.86 -1.61
N LEU A 376 2.23 -2.01 -0.99
CA LEU A 376 2.10 -2.13 0.47
C LEU A 376 3.45 -2.06 1.20
N LYS A 377 4.57 -2.20 0.49
CA LYS A 377 5.93 -2.18 1.05
C LYS A 377 6.71 -0.91 0.75
N SER A 378 6.18 -0.02 -0.08
CA SER A 378 6.83 1.25 -0.40
C SER A 378 6.89 2.18 0.82
N ARG A 379 7.99 2.92 0.94
CA ARG A 379 8.23 3.90 2.00
C ARG A 379 8.79 5.20 1.40
N PRO A 380 8.54 6.37 2.00
CA PRO A 380 8.96 7.65 1.43
C PRO A 380 10.47 7.78 1.28
N ASN A 381 11.25 7.23 2.20
CA ASN A 381 12.72 7.21 2.16
C ASN A 381 13.30 5.94 1.53
N ARG A 382 12.45 4.96 1.21
CA ARG A 382 12.81 3.68 0.58
C ARG A 382 11.68 3.26 -0.37
N PRO A 383 11.56 3.89 -1.54
CA PRO A 383 10.52 3.54 -2.50
C PRO A 383 10.67 2.09 -2.94
N HIS A 384 9.55 1.43 -3.18
CA HIS A 384 9.58 0.06 -3.67
C HIS A 384 10.29 -0.03 -5.03
N PRO A 385 11.20 -1.01 -5.26
CA PRO A 385 12.02 -1.11 -6.46
C PRO A 385 11.23 -1.02 -7.77
N LEU A 386 10.12 -1.74 -7.90
CA LEU A 386 9.31 -1.73 -9.13
C LEU A 386 8.69 -0.36 -9.40
N PHE A 387 8.22 0.33 -8.37
CA PHE A 387 7.69 1.69 -8.53
C PHE A 387 8.80 2.69 -8.84
N ARG A 388 9.95 2.55 -8.18
CA ARG A 388 11.14 3.39 -8.43
C ARG A 388 11.53 3.32 -9.90
N ASP A 389 11.73 2.13 -10.42
CA ASP A 389 12.26 1.96 -11.76
C ASP A 389 11.19 2.21 -12.85
N PHE A 390 9.92 1.94 -12.56
CA PHE A 390 8.81 2.35 -13.42
C PHE A 390 8.72 3.87 -13.57
N VAL A 391 8.77 4.63 -12.47
CA VAL A 391 8.76 6.11 -12.52
C VAL A 391 10.05 6.63 -13.15
N GLY A 392 11.18 5.96 -12.92
CA GLY A 392 12.45 6.26 -13.60
C GLY A 392 12.34 6.12 -15.12
N ALA A 393 11.75 5.02 -15.61
CA ALA A 393 11.51 4.81 -17.04
C ALA A 393 10.54 5.85 -17.62
N ALA A 394 9.48 6.20 -16.88
CA ALA A 394 8.55 7.25 -17.26
C ALA A 394 9.23 8.64 -17.37
N ALA A 395 10.06 8.98 -16.40
CA ALA A 395 10.84 10.22 -16.42
C ALA A 395 11.85 10.25 -17.57
N ALA A 396 12.55 9.14 -17.81
CA ALA A 396 13.50 9.01 -18.91
C ALA A 396 12.83 9.17 -20.28
N ARG A 397 11.59 8.68 -20.46
CA ARG A 397 10.78 8.90 -21.67
C ARG A 397 10.59 10.39 -21.98
N LEU A 398 10.52 11.23 -20.95
CA LEU A 398 10.40 12.69 -21.07
C LEU A 398 11.76 13.41 -21.17
N GLY A 399 12.87 12.67 -21.23
CA GLY A 399 14.22 13.24 -21.23
C GLY A 399 14.65 13.84 -19.90
N LEU A 400 13.98 13.50 -18.79
CA LEU A 400 14.34 13.98 -17.47
C LEU A 400 15.46 13.12 -16.86
N ALA A 401 16.33 13.78 -16.08
CA ALA A 401 17.37 13.07 -15.35
C ALA A 401 16.77 12.21 -14.24
N THR A 402 17.26 10.97 -14.13
CA THR A 402 16.83 10.01 -13.12
C THR A 402 17.93 9.76 -12.09
N ALA A 403 17.54 9.53 -10.84
CA ALA A 403 18.50 9.11 -9.82
C ALA A 403 18.89 7.64 -10.04
N PRO A 404 20.15 7.25 -9.72
CA PRO A 404 20.57 5.86 -9.82
C PRO A 404 19.76 4.97 -8.88
N ALA A 405 19.63 3.69 -9.26
CA ALA A 405 19.01 2.68 -8.40
C ALA A 405 19.81 2.55 -7.11
N THR A 406 19.18 2.85 -5.99
CA THR A 406 19.73 2.53 -4.67
C THR A 406 19.27 1.12 -4.31
N HIS A 407 20.18 0.16 -4.32
CA HIS A 407 19.91 -1.17 -3.79
C HIS A 407 19.93 -1.08 -2.25
N SER A 408 18.78 -0.87 -1.64
CA SER A 408 18.63 -1.12 -0.21
C SER A 408 18.72 -2.62 0.01
N ALA A 409 19.50 -3.05 1.00
CA ALA A 409 19.54 -4.45 1.40
C ALA A 409 18.13 -5.03 1.56
N PRO A 410 17.90 -6.31 1.16
CA PRO A 410 16.58 -6.92 1.22
C PRO A 410 16.01 -6.78 2.63
N SER A 411 14.87 -6.11 2.74
CA SER A 411 14.16 -5.97 3.99
C SER A 411 13.59 -7.32 4.39
N GLU A 412 14.15 -7.87 5.46
CA GLU A 412 13.59 -8.93 6.28
C GLU A 412 13.21 -10.24 5.56
N SER A 413 14.15 -11.21 5.61
CA SER A 413 13.72 -12.59 5.77
C SER A 413 12.83 -12.66 7.02
N PRO A 414 11.62 -13.22 6.97
CA PRO A 414 10.83 -13.42 8.17
C PRO A 414 11.64 -14.28 9.12
N ALA A 415 11.99 -13.74 10.29
CA ALA A 415 12.53 -14.52 11.39
C ALA A 415 11.50 -15.62 11.70
N GLY A 416 11.79 -16.86 11.30
CA GLY A 416 11.07 -18.07 11.65
C GLY A 416 9.65 -18.16 11.08
N THR A 417 9.51 -18.50 9.80
CA THR A 417 8.27 -19.11 9.32
C THR A 417 8.28 -20.58 9.75
N PRO A 418 7.32 -21.06 10.57
CA PRO A 418 7.18 -22.50 10.77
C PRO A 418 6.86 -23.13 9.41
N ALA A 419 7.63 -24.15 9.02
CA ALA A 419 7.31 -25.00 7.88
C ALA A 419 5.84 -25.41 7.94
N ALA A 420 5.17 -25.33 6.80
CA ALA A 420 3.79 -25.80 6.65
C ALA A 420 3.70 -27.23 7.17
N GLN A 421 3.26 -27.40 8.39
CA GLN A 421 2.88 -28.69 8.91
C GLN A 421 1.55 -29.07 8.26
N SER A 422 1.60 -30.06 7.40
CA SER A 422 0.45 -30.85 6.98
C SER A 422 -0.31 -31.33 8.23
N ARG A 423 -1.37 -30.66 8.61
CA ARG A 423 -2.29 -31.13 9.63
C ARG A 423 -3.31 -32.07 8.98
N GLY A 424 -2.92 -33.31 8.83
CA GLY A 424 -3.83 -34.43 9.00
C GLY A 424 -3.90 -34.73 10.49
N ALA A 425 -5.00 -34.39 11.14
CA ALA A 425 -5.43 -34.97 12.40
C ALA A 425 -6.92 -34.65 12.56
N GLU A 426 -7.74 -35.69 12.40
CA GLU A 426 -9.12 -35.71 12.82
C GLU A 426 -9.26 -35.34 14.31
N PRO A 427 -10.26 -34.58 14.71
CA PRO A 427 -10.62 -34.47 16.12
C PRO A 427 -11.41 -35.72 16.53
N ALA A 428 -10.87 -36.49 17.48
CA ALA A 428 -11.57 -37.55 18.17
C ALA A 428 -12.78 -36.95 18.92
N VAL A 429 -13.96 -37.41 18.55
CA VAL A 429 -15.20 -37.18 19.28
C VAL A 429 -15.16 -38.02 20.54
N ALA A 430 -15.13 -37.40 21.71
CA ALA A 430 -15.33 -38.03 22.99
C ALA A 430 -16.82 -38.31 23.22
N PRO A 431 -17.20 -39.51 23.76
CA PRO A 431 -18.61 -39.82 23.98
C PRO A 431 -19.19 -39.04 25.17
N ALA A 432 -20.41 -38.57 24.98
CA ALA A 432 -21.22 -37.94 26.02
C ALA A 432 -21.47 -38.92 27.17
N ALA A 433 -21.13 -38.52 28.38
CA ALA A 433 -21.52 -39.19 29.59
C ALA A 433 -22.97 -38.83 29.93
N GLU A 434 -23.85 -39.78 29.90
CA GLU A 434 -25.16 -39.77 30.55
C GLU A 434 -24.97 -39.48 32.04
N ARG A 435 -25.72 -38.53 32.55
CA ARG A 435 -26.03 -38.42 33.97
C ARG A 435 -27.52 -38.27 34.13
N ASP A 436 -28.13 -39.37 34.59
CA ASP A 436 -29.41 -39.39 35.25
C ASP A 436 -29.33 -38.59 36.59
N ALA A 437 -30.37 -37.82 36.81
CA ALA A 437 -31.17 -37.52 38.00
C ALA A 437 -31.64 -36.07 38.00
#